data_7f71dc0b176f9c0b3b3bbf53da4d6969
#
_entry.id   7f71dc0b176f9c0b3b3bbf53da4d6969
#
_cell.length_a   1.000
_cell.length_b   1.000
_cell.length_c   1.000
_cell.angle_alpha   90.00
_cell.angle_beta   90.00
_cell.angle_gamma   90.00
#
_symmetry.space_group_name_H-M   'P 1'
#
loop_
_entity.id
_entity.type
_entity.pdbx_description
1 polymer ?
#
loop_
_entity_poly.entity_id
_entity_poly.type
_entity_poly.pdbx_seq_one_letter_code
_entity_poly.pdbx_strand_id
1 'polypeptide(L)'
;MIGSNALDVVGFRTEGFEKYGQWFKSKFVSAAPMQNYSPGHSRLSYFLDFSLKSSHCGLTNPCIQVRHGQGIHNVEGAKNYKKLMKPEYFDAHLTPLGWQQVDNLRKHVHESGLSKRIELVITSPLLRALQTAVGVFGGEGYTDRMDILPLMVANAGYSEHPSISSLNCPPIIAIELCREHLGVHPCDNRRSISDYQFLFPAVDFSLIESDEDILWKANVRELKEEVAARGLKFLNWLSTRKEKEIAIVTHGGFLFHTLSALLNDCDPLAKKEMCKHFANCELRSMVIVDRRMTGSDSSTTNYPGKIPDGLDLPSDVASENLEKEKSNLV
;
A
#
# COMPACT_ATOMS: atom_id res chain seq x y z
N MET A 1 -20.81 18.07 -11.28
CA MET A 1 -19.75 18.98 -10.83
C MET A 1 -18.94 18.19 -9.80
N ILE A 2 -17.80 17.66 -10.22
CA ILE A 2 -16.89 16.91 -9.36
C ILE A 2 -16.02 17.96 -8.67
N GLY A 3 -16.08 18.02 -7.34
CA GLY A 3 -15.34 18.99 -6.55
C GLY A 3 -13.83 18.88 -6.78
N SER A 4 -13.15 20.01 -6.78
CA SER A 4 -11.69 20.10 -6.91
C SER A 4 -10.99 19.22 -5.88
N ASN A 5 -10.10 18.33 -6.33
CA ASN A 5 -9.23 17.56 -5.44
C ASN A 5 -8.24 18.51 -4.78
N ALA A 6 -8.38 18.67 -3.47
CA ALA A 6 -7.56 19.56 -2.67
C ALA A 6 -6.41 18.84 -1.92
N LEU A 7 -6.10 17.60 -2.32
CA LEU A 7 -5.04 16.79 -1.71
C LEU A 7 -3.83 16.69 -2.64
N ASP A 8 -2.66 16.92 -2.08
CA ASP A 8 -1.37 16.70 -2.73
C ASP A 8 -0.50 15.76 -1.90
N VAL A 9 0.38 15.03 -2.58
CA VAL A 9 1.41 14.19 -1.95
C VAL A 9 2.77 14.82 -2.11
N VAL A 10 3.45 15.00 -1.01
CA VAL A 10 4.87 15.36 -1.00
C VAL A 10 5.65 14.13 -0.55
N GLY A 11 6.36 13.49 -1.48
CA GLY A 11 7.15 12.29 -1.21
C GLY A 11 8.64 12.58 -1.22
N PHE A 12 9.40 11.80 -0.46
CA PHE A 12 10.83 11.98 -0.33
C PHE A 12 11.60 10.67 -0.54
N ARG A 13 12.54 10.71 -1.50
CA ARG A 13 13.67 9.78 -1.62
C ARG A 13 14.96 10.57 -1.51
N THR A 14 15.97 10.04 -0.81
CA THR A 14 17.18 10.78 -0.45
C THR A 14 18.24 10.92 -1.57
N GLU A 15 18.12 10.22 -2.68
CA GLU A 15 19.05 10.34 -3.80
C GLU A 15 18.53 11.34 -4.84
N GLY A 16 19.16 12.51 -4.94
CA GLY A 16 18.85 13.55 -5.94
C GLY A 16 18.35 14.88 -5.39
N PHE A 17 18.29 15.07 -4.08
CA PHE A 17 17.66 16.23 -3.42
C PHE A 17 18.59 17.39 -3.09
N GLU A 18 19.85 17.44 -3.54
CA GLU A 18 20.73 18.56 -3.21
C GLU A 18 20.16 19.93 -3.63
N LYS A 19 19.37 19.99 -4.70
CA LYS A 19 18.78 21.23 -5.21
C LYS A 19 17.55 21.72 -4.44
N TYR A 20 16.78 20.79 -3.82
CA TYR A 20 15.61 21.10 -2.99
C TYR A 20 15.92 21.04 -1.49
N GLY A 21 17.05 20.44 -1.12
CA GLY A 21 17.49 20.29 0.26
C GLY A 21 17.69 21.60 1.00
N GLN A 22 18.02 22.70 0.32
CA GLN A 22 18.18 24.03 0.97
C GLN A 22 16.85 24.66 1.36
N TRP A 23 15.79 24.50 0.58
CA TRP A 23 14.48 25.01 0.94
C TRP A 23 13.87 24.22 2.10
N PHE A 24 14.07 22.88 2.12
CA PHE A 24 13.60 22.02 3.20
C PHE A 24 14.47 22.10 4.47
N LYS A 25 15.81 22.21 4.35
CA LYS A 25 16.70 22.40 5.51
C LYS A 25 16.40 23.65 6.32
N SER A 26 15.78 24.67 5.72
CA SER A 26 15.35 25.86 6.45
C SER A 26 14.10 25.66 7.30
N LYS A 27 13.34 24.58 7.10
CA LYS A 27 12.07 24.28 7.79
C LYS A 27 12.05 22.98 8.58
N PHE A 28 13.03 22.07 8.36
CA PHE A 28 13.04 20.74 8.96
C PHE A 28 14.44 20.34 9.43
N VAL A 29 14.60 20.01 10.70
CA VAL A 29 15.89 19.74 11.36
C VAL A 29 16.20 18.26 11.37
N SER A 30 17.43 17.94 10.93
CA SER A 30 18.27 16.75 11.09
C SER A 30 17.78 15.40 10.59
N ALA A 31 18.42 14.95 9.51
CA ALA A 31 18.55 13.54 9.16
C ALA A 31 19.86 13.02 9.76
N ALA A 32 19.85 11.92 10.51
CA ALA A 32 21.04 11.20 10.92
C ALA A 32 21.46 10.21 9.83
N PRO A 33 22.74 10.13 9.43
CA PRO A 33 23.20 9.13 8.48
C PRO A 33 23.34 7.77 9.16
N MET A 34 22.72 6.74 8.62
CA MET A 34 23.04 5.35 8.98
C MET A 34 24.31 4.92 8.22
N GLN A 35 25.34 4.58 8.97
CA GLN A 35 26.55 3.93 8.47
C GLN A 35 26.38 2.41 8.44
N ASN A 36 26.84 1.81 7.31
CA ASN A 36 27.18 0.41 7.11
C ASN A 36 26.04 -0.60 6.86
N TYR A 37 25.72 -0.79 5.55
CA TYR A 37 25.21 -2.07 5.07
C TYR A 37 25.90 -2.50 3.78
N SER A 38 26.26 -3.81 3.73
CA SER A 38 26.92 -4.48 2.61
C SER A 38 26.12 -4.48 1.32
N PRO A 39 26.76 -4.44 0.12
CA PRO A 39 26.07 -4.48 -1.16
C PRO A 39 25.65 -5.91 -1.49
N GLY A 40 24.36 -6.22 -1.43
CA GLY A 40 23.86 -7.54 -1.80
C GLY A 40 22.38 -7.82 -1.65
N HIS A 41 21.59 -6.94 -1.05
CA HIS A 41 20.17 -7.20 -0.84
C HIS A 41 19.31 -5.98 -1.21
N SER A 42 18.25 -6.26 -1.96
CA SER A 42 17.05 -5.47 -2.24
C SER A 42 17.07 -4.00 -1.77
N ARG A 43 16.84 -3.10 -2.69
CA ARG A 43 16.70 -1.65 -2.46
C ARG A 43 15.81 -1.37 -1.25
N LEU A 44 16.42 -1.22 -0.07
CA LEU A 44 15.78 -0.73 1.13
C LEU A 44 15.40 0.74 0.94
N SER A 45 14.14 1.03 1.15
CA SER A 45 13.65 2.41 1.18
C SER A 45 14.28 3.13 2.35
N TYR A 46 14.89 4.28 2.09
CA TYR A 46 15.49 5.11 3.13
C TYR A 46 14.40 5.81 3.93
N PHE A 47 14.49 5.75 5.26
CA PHE A 47 13.64 6.49 6.17
C PHE A 47 14.14 7.93 6.34
N LEU A 48 13.24 8.87 6.27
CA LEU A 48 13.40 10.20 6.86
C LEU A 48 12.55 10.24 8.12
N ASP A 49 13.19 10.40 9.26
CA ASP A 49 12.50 10.63 10.53
C ASP A 49 11.98 12.06 10.54
N PHE A 50 10.67 12.22 10.35
CA PHE A 50 9.98 13.49 10.46
C PHE A 50 9.28 13.59 11.81
N SER A 51 10.00 14.05 12.83
CA SER A 51 9.38 14.60 14.01
C SER A 51 8.88 16.02 13.70
N LEU A 52 7.69 16.13 13.09
CA LEU A 52 7.05 17.40 12.82
C LEU A 52 6.39 17.95 14.09
N LYS A 53 7.08 18.84 14.80
CA LYS A 53 6.40 19.81 15.66
C LYS A 53 5.80 20.86 14.76
N SER A 54 4.60 20.61 14.24
CA SER A 54 3.86 21.56 13.42
C SER A 54 2.94 22.38 14.29
N SER A 55 3.24 23.62 14.42
CA SER A 55 2.33 24.64 14.93
C SER A 55 1.88 25.58 13.83
N HIS A 56 1.62 25.38 12.64
CA HIS A 56 1.03 26.34 11.68
C HIS A 56 0.99 25.91 10.20
N CYS A 57 0.96 24.62 9.90
CA CYS A 57 0.65 24.22 8.53
C CYS A 57 -0.38 23.10 8.60
N GLY A 58 -1.46 23.17 7.83
CA GLY A 58 -2.48 22.14 7.73
C GLY A 58 -1.92 20.84 7.10
N LEU A 59 -0.90 20.27 7.75
CA LEU A 59 -0.30 19.01 7.37
C LEU A 59 -1.25 17.89 7.77
N THR A 60 -1.79 17.22 6.82
CA THR A 60 -2.41 15.93 7.03
C THR A 60 -1.31 14.90 7.33
N ASN A 61 -1.67 13.90 8.07
CA ASN A 61 -0.77 12.97 8.74
C ASN A 61 0.19 12.24 7.79
N PRO A 62 1.44 11.94 8.23
CA PRO A 62 2.31 11.05 7.49
C PRO A 62 1.63 9.70 7.31
N CYS A 63 1.57 9.22 6.09
CA CYS A 63 1.05 7.91 5.78
C CYS A 63 2.16 7.01 5.23
N ILE A 64 2.19 5.78 5.69
CA ILE A 64 3.14 4.77 5.29
C ILE A 64 2.42 3.83 4.35
N GLN A 65 2.92 3.71 3.13
CA GLN A 65 2.33 2.86 2.11
C GLN A 65 3.18 1.61 1.91
N VAL A 66 2.53 0.47 1.94
CA VAL A 66 3.15 -0.85 1.77
C VAL A 66 2.40 -1.60 0.67
N ARG A 67 3.12 -2.05 -0.35
CA ARG A 67 2.60 -3.07 -1.25
C ARG A 67 2.67 -4.43 -0.59
N HIS A 68 1.65 -5.28 -0.73
CA HIS A 68 1.65 -6.65 -0.21
C HIS A 68 2.90 -7.44 -0.62
N GLY A 69 3.30 -8.45 0.18
CA GLY A 69 4.35 -9.40 -0.14
C GLY A 69 4.06 -10.20 -1.40
N GLN A 70 5.04 -10.94 -1.92
CA GLN A 70 4.86 -11.73 -3.12
C GLN A 70 3.73 -12.77 -2.94
N GLY A 71 2.67 -12.66 -3.77
CA GLY A 71 1.61 -13.64 -3.85
C GLY A 71 1.84 -14.66 -4.96
N ILE A 72 1.12 -15.81 -4.91
CA ILE A 72 1.22 -16.87 -5.93
C ILE A 72 0.91 -16.34 -7.33
N HIS A 73 -0.03 -15.40 -7.46
CA HIS A 73 -0.39 -14.76 -8.72
C HIS A 73 0.79 -13.95 -9.31
N ASN A 74 1.66 -13.36 -8.49
CA ASN A 74 2.83 -12.64 -8.98
C ASN A 74 3.82 -13.59 -9.68
N VAL A 75 4.08 -14.76 -9.07
CA VAL A 75 5.00 -15.77 -9.63
C VAL A 75 4.45 -16.34 -10.93
N GLU A 76 3.18 -16.70 -10.95
CA GLU A 76 2.57 -17.37 -12.08
C GLU A 76 2.23 -16.38 -13.22
N GLY A 77 1.83 -15.15 -12.86
CA GLY A 77 1.63 -14.07 -13.82
C GLY A 77 2.92 -13.66 -14.55
N ALA A 78 4.05 -13.68 -13.85
CA ALA A 78 5.37 -13.43 -14.43
C ALA A 78 5.77 -14.51 -15.47
N LYS A 79 5.35 -15.76 -15.26
CA LYS A 79 5.60 -16.85 -16.20
C LYS A 79 4.64 -16.80 -17.40
N ASN A 80 3.38 -16.53 -17.15
CA ASN A 80 2.34 -16.46 -18.17
C ASN A 80 1.13 -15.69 -17.64
N TYR A 81 0.91 -14.50 -18.17
CA TYR A 81 -0.20 -13.64 -17.78
C TYR A 81 -1.59 -14.29 -17.90
N LYS A 82 -1.80 -15.13 -18.92
CA LYS A 82 -3.08 -15.83 -19.12
C LYS A 82 -3.45 -16.76 -17.96
N LYS A 83 -2.47 -17.18 -17.14
CA LYS A 83 -2.73 -17.98 -15.95
C LYS A 83 -3.53 -17.22 -14.89
N LEU A 84 -3.42 -15.90 -14.84
CA LEU A 84 -4.16 -15.07 -13.88
C LEU A 84 -5.68 -15.18 -14.04
N MET A 85 -6.15 -15.61 -15.19
CA MET A 85 -7.58 -15.85 -15.48
C MET A 85 -8.10 -17.17 -14.91
N LYS A 86 -7.22 -17.98 -14.31
CA LYS A 86 -7.63 -19.29 -13.81
C LYS A 86 -8.20 -19.21 -12.39
N PRO A 87 -9.31 -19.95 -12.12
CA PRO A 87 -9.94 -19.96 -10.79
C PRO A 87 -9.02 -20.41 -9.65
N GLU A 88 -7.96 -21.17 -9.95
CA GLU A 88 -6.99 -21.64 -8.94
C GLU A 88 -6.24 -20.50 -8.23
N TYR A 89 -6.24 -19.29 -8.80
CA TYR A 89 -5.63 -18.11 -8.20
C TYR A 89 -6.64 -17.21 -7.47
N PHE A 90 -7.86 -17.71 -7.26
CA PHE A 90 -8.87 -16.98 -6.49
C PHE A 90 -8.29 -16.50 -5.15
N ASP A 91 -8.46 -15.19 -4.87
CA ASP A 91 -8.01 -14.56 -3.63
C ASP A 91 -6.59 -14.99 -3.22
N ALA A 92 -5.63 -14.75 -4.11
CA ALA A 92 -4.26 -15.26 -4.03
C ALA A 92 -3.57 -14.93 -2.70
N HIS A 93 -2.99 -15.96 -2.07
CA HIS A 93 -2.23 -15.85 -0.83
C HIS A 93 -0.74 -15.54 -1.08
N LEU A 94 0.01 -15.25 -0.01
CA LEU A 94 1.45 -15.06 -0.06
C LEU A 94 2.19 -16.37 -0.35
N THR A 95 3.29 -16.27 -1.09
CA THR A 95 4.26 -17.37 -1.24
C THR A 95 5.17 -17.48 -0.03
N PRO A 96 5.97 -18.57 0.13
CA PRO A 96 7.02 -18.62 1.15
C PRO A 96 7.99 -17.43 1.06
N LEU A 97 8.36 -16.99 -0.15
CA LEU A 97 9.17 -15.78 -0.35
C LEU A 97 8.40 -14.52 0.09
N GLY A 98 7.09 -14.46 -0.17
CA GLY A 98 6.23 -13.36 0.31
C GLY A 98 6.24 -13.25 1.83
N TRP A 99 6.18 -14.37 2.54
CA TRP A 99 6.29 -14.40 4.00
C TRP A 99 7.68 -13.98 4.48
N GLN A 100 8.73 -14.43 3.84
CA GLN A 100 10.10 -13.96 4.15
C GLN A 100 10.24 -12.44 3.96
N GLN A 101 9.62 -11.87 2.92
CA GLN A 101 9.58 -10.41 2.71
C GLN A 101 8.82 -9.71 3.85
N VAL A 102 7.72 -10.29 4.32
CA VAL A 102 6.92 -9.80 5.45
C VAL A 102 7.76 -9.80 6.73
N ASP A 103 8.46 -10.89 7.03
CA ASP A 103 9.33 -11.01 8.22
C ASP A 103 10.46 -9.98 8.20
N ASN A 104 11.08 -9.78 7.04
CA ASN A 104 12.13 -8.78 6.86
C ASN A 104 11.59 -7.34 7.08
N LEU A 105 10.41 -7.05 6.55
CA LEU A 105 9.78 -5.75 6.76
C LEU A 105 9.34 -5.57 8.21
N ARG A 106 8.79 -6.60 8.86
CA ARG A 106 8.45 -6.58 10.29
C ARG A 106 9.68 -6.23 11.13
N LYS A 107 10.79 -6.91 10.91
CA LYS A 107 12.05 -6.62 11.59
C LYS A 107 12.45 -5.16 11.43
N HIS A 108 12.40 -4.63 10.21
CA HIS A 108 12.73 -3.24 9.92
C HIS A 108 11.78 -2.26 10.64
N VAL A 109 10.47 -2.51 10.62
CA VAL A 109 9.44 -1.69 11.29
C VAL A 109 9.66 -1.65 12.81
N HIS A 110 10.10 -2.75 13.42
CA HIS A 110 10.43 -2.82 14.84
C HIS A 110 11.75 -2.13 15.17
N GLU A 111 12.83 -2.42 14.44
CA GLU A 111 14.15 -1.83 14.67
C GLU A 111 14.18 -0.31 14.46
N SER A 112 13.42 0.20 13.51
CA SER A 112 13.27 1.65 13.28
C SER A 112 12.37 2.36 14.30
N GLY A 113 11.71 1.61 15.18
CA GLY A 113 10.74 2.15 16.13
C GLY A 113 9.40 2.59 15.50
N LEU A 114 9.20 2.32 14.21
CA LEU A 114 7.99 2.68 13.49
C LEU A 114 6.75 1.97 14.06
N SER A 115 6.89 0.70 14.52
CA SER A 115 5.82 -0.07 15.16
C SER A 115 5.20 0.64 16.37
N LYS A 116 5.98 1.46 17.09
CA LYS A 116 5.51 2.23 18.27
C LYS A 116 4.82 3.54 17.91
N ARG A 117 4.94 3.99 16.68
CA ARG A 117 4.42 5.27 16.20
C ARG A 117 3.11 5.11 15.44
N ILE A 118 2.95 3.98 14.72
CA ILE A 118 1.73 3.70 13.96
C ILE A 118 0.55 3.53 14.90
N GLU A 119 -0.47 4.37 14.71
CA GLU A 119 -1.70 4.37 15.51
C GLU A 119 -2.82 3.56 14.86
N LEU A 120 -2.73 3.35 13.54
CA LEU A 120 -3.72 2.60 12.74
C LEU A 120 -3.07 1.92 11.54
N VAL A 121 -3.49 0.69 11.26
CA VAL A 121 -3.18 -0.01 10.00
C VAL A 121 -4.45 -0.15 9.19
N ILE A 122 -4.42 0.30 7.96
CA ILE A 122 -5.49 0.13 6.97
C ILE A 122 -5.03 -0.91 5.96
N THR A 123 -5.87 -1.87 5.65
CA THR A 123 -5.53 -2.91 4.67
C THR A 123 -6.64 -3.13 3.64
N SER A 124 -6.25 -3.52 2.45
CA SER A 124 -7.17 -4.11 1.48
C SER A 124 -7.70 -5.45 2.01
N PRO A 125 -9.00 -5.79 1.79
CA PRO A 125 -9.55 -7.06 2.23
C PRO A 125 -9.17 -8.26 1.34
N LEU A 126 -8.15 -8.16 0.49
CA LEU A 126 -7.62 -9.31 -0.24
C LEU A 126 -6.62 -10.08 0.63
N LEU A 127 -6.68 -11.42 0.58
CA LEU A 127 -5.93 -12.30 1.47
C LEU A 127 -4.44 -11.94 1.60
N ARG A 128 -3.75 -11.71 0.48
CA ARG A 128 -2.33 -11.33 0.47
C ARG A 128 -2.02 -10.01 1.19
N ALA A 129 -2.95 -9.05 1.13
CA ALA A 129 -2.81 -7.78 1.83
C ALA A 129 -3.08 -7.94 3.33
N LEU A 130 -4.11 -8.70 3.70
CA LEU A 130 -4.40 -9.08 5.09
C LEU A 130 -3.20 -9.80 5.71
N GLN A 131 -2.67 -10.85 5.06
CA GLN A 131 -1.49 -11.58 5.51
C GLN A 131 -0.27 -10.65 5.68
N THR A 132 -0.06 -9.73 4.75
CA THR A 132 1.04 -8.75 4.86
C THR A 132 0.82 -7.79 6.03
N ALA A 133 -0.38 -7.25 6.18
CA ALA A 133 -0.70 -6.30 7.25
C ALA A 133 -0.50 -6.93 8.63
N VAL A 134 -1.10 -8.09 8.87
CA VAL A 134 -0.97 -8.78 10.17
C VAL A 134 0.45 -9.29 10.41
N GLY A 135 1.14 -9.74 9.37
CA GLY A 135 2.52 -10.21 9.48
C GLY A 135 3.50 -9.09 9.83
N VAL A 136 3.38 -7.92 9.21
CA VAL A 136 4.27 -6.78 9.45
C VAL A 136 3.96 -6.07 10.76
N PHE A 137 2.67 -5.79 11.04
CA PHE A 137 2.25 -4.92 12.13
C PHE A 137 1.62 -5.65 13.31
N GLY A 138 1.45 -6.97 13.23
CA GLY A 138 0.88 -7.77 14.29
C GLY A 138 1.71 -7.76 15.57
N GLY A 139 1.07 -8.15 16.67
CA GLY A 139 1.67 -8.13 17.98
C GLY A 139 2.74 -9.18 18.21
N GLU A 140 3.44 -9.05 19.33
CA GLU A 140 4.45 -9.99 19.79
C GLU A 140 3.90 -10.84 20.94
N GLY A 141 4.39 -12.08 20.96
CA GLY A 141 4.08 -13.01 22.01
C GLY A 141 2.76 -13.75 21.80
N TYR A 142 2.85 -15.06 21.89
CA TYR A 142 1.70 -15.94 22.07
C TYR A 142 1.35 -15.91 23.56
N THR A 143 0.13 -15.54 23.90
CA THR A 143 -0.38 -15.76 25.24
C THR A 143 -1.42 -16.87 25.15
N ASP A 144 -1.29 -17.90 25.98
CA ASP A 144 -2.33 -18.93 26.22
C ASP A 144 -3.62 -18.34 26.84
N ARG A 145 -3.79 -17.02 26.77
CA ARG A 145 -5.01 -16.35 27.19
C ARG A 145 -6.10 -16.60 26.17
N MET A 146 -7.04 -17.46 26.53
CA MET A 146 -8.18 -17.86 25.71
C MET A 146 -9.18 -16.72 25.43
N ASP A 147 -8.99 -15.57 26.04
CA ASP A 147 -9.83 -14.36 25.94
C ASP A 147 -9.37 -13.36 24.85
N ILE A 148 -8.19 -13.57 24.24
CA ILE A 148 -7.64 -12.65 23.25
C ILE A 148 -7.68 -13.29 21.85
N LEU A 149 -8.48 -12.68 20.97
CA LEU A 149 -8.57 -13.12 19.58
C LEU A 149 -7.26 -12.84 18.84
N PRO A 150 -6.71 -13.81 18.08
CA PRO A 150 -5.52 -13.57 17.27
C PRO A 150 -5.84 -12.66 16.08
N LEU A 151 -4.84 -11.91 15.61
CA LEU A 151 -4.95 -11.20 14.32
C LEU A 151 -5.05 -12.16 13.15
N MET A 152 -4.37 -13.31 13.25
CA MET A 152 -4.43 -14.36 12.24
C MET A 152 -4.35 -15.72 12.94
N VAL A 153 -5.24 -16.64 12.57
CA VAL A 153 -5.15 -18.03 13.02
C VAL A 153 -3.99 -18.77 12.33
N ALA A 154 -3.51 -19.84 12.94
CA ALA A 154 -2.45 -20.66 12.30
C ALA A 154 -2.94 -21.21 10.94
N ASN A 155 -2.03 -21.27 9.98
CA ASN A 155 -2.28 -21.76 8.62
C ASN A 155 -3.36 -21.01 7.82
N ALA A 156 -3.70 -19.77 8.20
CA ALA A 156 -4.69 -18.98 7.49
C ALA A 156 -4.33 -18.84 6.00
N GLY A 157 -5.26 -19.27 5.12
CA GLY A 157 -5.09 -19.23 3.69
C GLY A 157 -3.93 -20.10 3.16
N TYR A 158 -3.73 -21.29 3.76
CA TYR A 158 -2.67 -22.24 3.38
C TYR A 158 -1.25 -21.69 3.56
N SER A 159 -1.06 -20.78 4.54
CA SER A 159 0.19 -20.04 4.70
C SER A 159 1.31 -20.84 5.35
N GLU A 160 1.01 -21.97 6.00
CA GLU A 160 1.93 -22.70 6.89
C GLU A 160 2.53 -21.81 8.00
N HIS A 161 2.00 -20.59 8.14
CA HIS A 161 2.45 -19.62 9.14
C HIS A 161 1.77 -19.86 10.49
N PRO A 162 2.47 -19.72 11.61
CA PRO A 162 1.85 -19.78 12.94
C PRO A 162 0.84 -18.65 13.13
N SER A 163 0.02 -18.76 14.17
CA SER A 163 -0.90 -17.70 14.55
C SER A 163 -0.16 -16.39 14.88
N ILE A 164 -0.79 -15.25 14.59
CA ILE A 164 -0.25 -13.92 14.88
C ILE A 164 -1.08 -13.28 15.97
N SER A 165 -0.43 -12.81 17.03
CA SER A 165 -1.07 -12.17 18.17
C SER A 165 -1.62 -10.78 17.83
N SER A 166 -2.70 -10.39 18.52
CA SER A 166 -3.23 -9.01 18.51
C SER A 166 -2.72 -8.16 19.67
N LEU A 167 -1.82 -8.68 20.50
CA LEU A 167 -1.28 -7.96 21.66
C LEU A 167 -0.26 -6.90 21.22
N ASN A 168 -0.35 -5.72 21.85
CA ASN A 168 0.63 -4.64 21.67
C ASN A 168 0.85 -4.22 20.20
N CYS A 169 -0.20 -4.31 19.38
CA CYS A 169 -0.18 -3.86 18.01
C CYS A 169 -1.24 -2.77 17.77
N PRO A 170 -1.08 -1.93 16.73
CA PRO A 170 -2.13 -1.01 16.33
C PRO A 170 -3.37 -1.76 15.85
N PRO A 171 -4.57 -1.16 15.96
CA PRO A 171 -5.77 -1.71 15.32
C PRO A 171 -5.57 -1.84 13.81
N ILE A 172 -6.11 -2.90 13.23
CA ILE A 172 -6.07 -3.19 11.80
C ILE A 172 -7.50 -3.18 11.27
N ILE A 173 -7.79 -2.31 10.30
CA ILE A 173 -9.09 -2.22 9.64
C ILE A 173 -8.99 -2.53 8.16
N ALA A 174 -9.96 -3.26 7.62
CA ALA A 174 -10.03 -3.59 6.21
C ALA A 174 -11.02 -2.69 5.47
N ILE A 175 -10.64 -2.21 4.26
CA ILE A 175 -11.43 -1.26 3.48
C ILE A 175 -11.42 -1.61 1.99
N GLU A 176 -12.60 -1.65 1.36
CA GLU A 176 -12.75 -1.91 -0.07
C GLU A 176 -12.07 -0.85 -0.96
N LEU A 177 -12.00 0.40 -0.50
CA LEU A 177 -11.46 1.50 -1.30
C LEU A 177 -10.00 1.33 -1.70
N CYS A 178 -9.20 0.57 -0.94
CA CYS A 178 -7.79 0.35 -1.24
C CYS A 178 -7.47 -1.02 -1.87
N ARG A 179 -8.46 -1.67 -2.51
CA ARG A 179 -8.27 -2.91 -3.26
C ARG A 179 -7.48 -2.70 -4.56
N GLU A 180 -6.96 -3.80 -5.11
CA GLU A 180 -6.42 -3.82 -6.48
C GLU A 180 -7.53 -3.55 -7.52
N HIS A 181 -7.20 -3.52 -8.81
CA HIS A 181 -8.19 -3.43 -9.88
C HIS A 181 -9.29 -4.44 -9.69
N LEU A 182 -10.53 -4.00 -9.78
CA LEU A 182 -11.70 -4.87 -9.67
C LEU A 182 -11.98 -5.62 -10.98
N GLY A 183 -12.47 -6.83 -10.83
CA GLY A 183 -13.00 -7.65 -11.91
C GLY A 183 -11.97 -8.43 -12.73
N VAL A 184 -12.45 -9.37 -13.51
CA VAL A 184 -11.76 -10.25 -14.47
C VAL A 184 -10.77 -11.20 -13.83
N HIS A 185 -9.78 -10.73 -13.08
CA HIS A 185 -8.76 -11.59 -12.48
C HIS A 185 -9.26 -12.23 -11.18
N PRO A 186 -9.35 -13.57 -11.07
CA PRO A 186 -9.76 -14.24 -9.86
C PRO A 186 -8.91 -13.91 -8.62
N CYS A 187 -7.63 -13.58 -8.80
CA CYS A 187 -6.76 -13.18 -7.69
C CYS A 187 -7.17 -11.84 -7.03
N ASP A 188 -8.02 -11.05 -7.67
CA ASP A 188 -8.55 -9.79 -7.16
C ASP A 188 -10.00 -9.91 -6.68
N ASN A 189 -10.58 -11.12 -6.71
CA ASN A 189 -11.88 -11.46 -6.14
C ASN A 189 -11.68 -11.92 -4.70
N ARG A 190 -12.31 -11.25 -3.73
CA ARG A 190 -12.17 -11.60 -2.30
C ARG A 190 -13.12 -12.71 -1.88
N ARG A 191 -12.80 -13.36 -0.78
CA ARG A 191 -13.70 -14.25 -0.04
C ARG A 191 -14.84 -13.46 0.61
N SER A 192 -15.81 -14.18 1.18
CA SER A 192 -16.78 -13.61 2.10
C SER A 192 -16.09 -12.99 3.32
N ILE A 193 -16.70 -11.95 3.91
CA ILE A 193 -16.18 -11.38 5.15
C ILE A 193 -16.30 -12.37 6.31
N SER A 194 -17.33 -13.18 6.32
CA SER A 194 -17.49 -14.28 7.29
C SER A 194 -16.31 -15.24 7.26
N ASP A 195 -15.81 -15.63 6.07
CA ASP A 195 -14.59 -16.44 5.94
C ASP A 195 -13.37 -15.74 6.49
N TYR A 196 -13.21 -14.43 6.21
CA TYR A 196 -12.08 -13.68 6.73
C TYR A 196 -12.13 -13.49 8.25
N GLN A 197 -13.29 -13.33 8.84
CA GLN A 197 -13.44 -13.25 10.29
C GLN A 197 -12.98 -14.52 10.99
N PHE A 198 -13.13 -15.69 10.34
CA PHE A 198 -12.53 -16.94 10.83
C PHE A 198 -11.01 -16.93 10.75
N LEU A 199 -10.44 -16.40 9.68
CA LEU A 199 -9.00 -16.40 9.44
C LEU A 199 -8.29 -15.29 10.22
N PHE A 200 -8.96 -14.14 10.40
CA PHE A 200 -8.43 -12.91 10.98
C PHE A 200 -9.37 -12.34 12.05
N PRO A 201 -9.58 -13.05 13.17
CA PRO A 201 -10.63 -12.72 14.14
C PRO A 201 -10.54 -11.33 14.78
N ALA A 202 -9.33 -10.76 14.90
CA ALA A 202 -9.11 -9.44 15.50
C ALA A 202 -8.92 -8.31 14.46
N VAL A 203 -9.08 -8.59 13.17
CA VAL A 203 -9.12 -7.54 12.13
C VAL A 203 -10.54 -6.99 12.05
N ASP A 204 -10.64 -5.67 11.98
CA ASP A 204 -11.94 -4.99 11.87
C ASP A 204 -12.40 -4.90 10.40
N PHE A 205 -13.51 -5.55 10.09
CA PHE A 205 -14.18 -5.55 8.78
C PHE A 205 -15.46 -4.71 8.78
N SER A 206 -15.76 -3.98 9.83
CA SER A 206 -17.05 -3.26 10.01
C SER A 206 -17.34 -2.21 8.94
N LEU A 207 -16.33 -1.73 8.22
CA LEU A 207 -16.48 -0.78 7.11
C LEU A 207 -16.80 -1.45 5.76
N ILE A 208 -16.96 -2.77 5.73
CA ILE A 208 -17.34 -3.52 4.54
C ILE A 208 -18.79 -3.96 4.69
N GLU A 209 -19.66 -3.41 3.83
CA GLU A 209 -21.11 -3.56 3.97
C GLU A 209 -21.63 -4.94 3.55
N SER A 210 -20.98 -5.57 2.54
CA SER A 210 -21.45 -6.84 1.98
C SER A 210 -20.57 -7.99 2.39
N ASP A 211 -21.15 -9.09 2.81
CA ASP A 211 -20.43 -10.33 3.08
C ASP A 211 -19.74 -10.83 1.81
N GLU A 212 -20.48 -10.99 0.74
CA GLU A 212 -19.99 -11.43 -0.56
C GLU A 212 -19.31 -10.29 -1.33
N ASP A 213 -18.40 -10.65 -2.26
CA ASP A 213 -17.75 -9.67 -3.15
C ASP A 213 -18.67 -9.21 -4.27
N ILE A 214 -19.47 -8.21 -3.99
CA ILE A 214 -20.40 -7.62 -4.98
C ILE A 214 -19.70 -6.64 -5.95
N LEU A 215 -18.48 -6.21 -5.64
CA LEU A 215 -17.73 -5.22 -6.43
C LEU A 215 -16.98 -5.88 -7.59
N TRP A 216 -16.49 -7.09 -7.39
CA TRP A 216 -15.79 -7.82 -8.43
C TRP A 216 -16.77 -8.40 -9.48
N LYS A 217 -16.43 -8.27 -10.76
CA LYS A 217 -17.23 -8.78 -11.88
C LYS A 217 -16.37 -9.63 -12.80
N ALA A 218 -16.85 -10.82 -13.15
CA ALA A 218 -16.09 -11.78 -13.96
C ALA A 218 -15.74 -11.26 -15.39
N ASN A 219 -16.58 -10.38 -15.95
CA ASN A 219 -16.49 -9.93 -17.33
C ASN A 219 -16.18 -8.44 -17.50
N VAL A 220 -15.97 -7.72 -16.39
CA VAL A 220 -15.74 -6.28 -16.42
C VAL A 220 -14.51 -5.96 -15.60
N ARG A 221 -13.47 -5.45 -16.26
CA ARG A 221 -12.28 -4.93 -15.59
C ARG A 221 -12.48 -3.46 -15.28
N GLU A 222 -12.19 -3.06 -14.05
CA GLU A 222 -12.17 -1.65 -13.64
C GLU A 222 -11.18 -0.88 -14.50
N LEU A 223 -11.57 0.30 -14.99
CA LEU A 223 -10.69 1.16 -15.78
C LEU A 223 -9.63 1.83 -14.87
N LYS A 224 -8.49 2.19 -15.44
CA LYS A 224 -7.40 2.86 -14.71
C LYS A 224 -7.87 4.17 -14.06
N GLU A 225 -8.73 4.90 -14.76
CA GLU A 225 -9.36 6.14 -14.29
C GLU A 225 -10.31 5.89 -13.11
N GLU A 226 -11.00 4.75 -13.10
CA GLU A 226 -11.89 4.37 -12.00
C GLU A 226 -11.08 3.97 -10.76
N VAL A 227 -9.97 3.22 -10.93
CA VAL A 227 -9.02 2.92 -9.86
C VAL A 227 -8.49 4.21 -9.26
N ALA A 228 -8.04 5.16 -10.09
CA ALA A 228 -7.55 6.46 -9.65
C ALA A 228 -8.61 7.25 -8.89
N ALA A 229 -9.84 7.30 -9.41
CA ALA A 229 -10.97 7.97 -8.75
C ALA A 229 -11.31 7.31 -7.40
N ARG A 230 -11.25 5.99 -7.31
CA ARG A 230 -11.41 5.22 -6.06
C ARG A 230 -10.27 5.52 -5.08
N GLY A 231 -9.03 5.60 -5.58
CA GLY A 231 -7.87 6.01 -4.80
C GLY A 231 -8.00 7.42 -4.22
N LEU A 232 -8.48 8.38 -5.00
CA LEU A 232 -8.75 9.73 -4.49
C LEU A 232 -9.88 9.76 -3.45
N LYS A 233 -10.94 8.97 -3.61
CA LYS A 233 -11.97 8.79 -2.57
C LYS A 233 -11.37 8.22 -1.28
N PHE A 234 -10.47 7.24 -1.41
CA PHE A 234 -9.74 6.67 -0.28
C PHE A 234 -8.91 7.73 0.45
N LEU A 235 -8.14 8.55 -0.28
CA LEU A 235 -7.32 9.62 0.31
C LEU A 235 -8.18 10.71 0.98
N ASN A 236 -9.32 11.07 0.39
CA ASN A 236 -10.28 11.98 1.01
C ASN A 236 -10.86 11.41 2.30
N TRP A 237 -11.20 10.12 2.33
CA TRP A 237 -11.62 9.46 3.56
C TRP A 237 -10.48 9.41 4.59
N LEU A 238 -9.25 9.09 4.14
CA LEU A 238 -8.07 9.06 5.01
C LEU A 238 -7.82 10.41 5.69
N SER A 239 -8.04 11.52 5.00
CA SER A 239 -7.88 12.88 5.56
C SER A 239 -8.87 13.22 6.69
N THR A 240 -9.94 12.44 6.83
CA THR A 240 -10.91 12.60 7.94
C THR A 240 -10.50 11.85 9.20
N ARG A 241 -9.43 11.03 9.13
CA ARG A 241 -8.96 10.24 10.27
C ARG A 241 -8.25 11.11 11.30
N LYS A 242 -8.35 10.70 12.57
CA LYS A 242 -7.77 11.44 13.72
C LYS A 242 -6.37 10.94 14.07
N GLU A 243 -6.02 9.74 13.62
CA GLU A 243 -4.75 9.09 13.86
C GLU A 243 -3.62 9.86 13.15
N LYS A 244 -2.50 10.05 13.84
CA LYS A 244 -1.40 10.88 13.34
C LYS A 244 -0.46 10.12 12.41
N GLU A 245 -0.26 8.84 12.66
CA GLU A 245 0.59 7.98 11.83
C GLU A 245 -0.20 6.73 11.42
N ILE A 246 -0.44 6.60 10.12
CA ILE A 246 -1.26 5.54 9.54
C ILE A 246 -0.42 4.73 8.57
N ALA A 247 -0.45 3.39 8.70
CA ALA A 247 0.09 2.48 7.70
C ALA A 247 -1.02 1.96 6.79
N ILE A 248 -0.75 1.89 5.49
CA ILE A 248 -1.68 1.43 4.45
C ILE A 248 -1.04 0.25 3.72
N VAL A 249 -1.65 -0.93 3.82
CA VAL A 249 -1.20 -2.13 3.12
C VAL A 249 -2.15 -2.41 1.95
N THR A 250 -1.61 -2.31 0.74
CA THR A 250 -2.41 -2.35 -0.49
C THR A 250 -1.63 -2.97 -1.66
N HIS A 251 -1.90 -2.59 -2.88
CA HIS A 251 -1.48 -3.25 -4.11
C HIS A 251 -0.74 -2.33 -5.06
N GLY A 252 0.05 -2.93 -5.97
CA GLY A 252 0.89 -2.20 -6.90
C GLY A 252 0.11 -1.34 -7.90
N GLY A 253 -0.93 -1.89 -8.52
CA GLY A 253 -1.75 -1.16 -9.48
C GLY A 253 -2.54 -0.03 -8.83
N PHE A 254 -3.15 -0.29 -7.66
CA PHE A 254 -3.86 0.75 -6.90
C PHE A 254 -2.94 1.93 -6.54
N LEU A 255 -1.75 1.64 -5.98
CA LEU A 255 -0.77 2.68 -5.62
C LEU A 255 -0.33 3.46 -6.84
N PHE A 256 0.01 2.77 -7.94
CA PHE A 256 0.47 3.41 -9.16
C PHE A 256 -0.56 4.39 -9.73
N HIS A 257 -1.81 3.96 -9.92
CA HIS A 257 -2.84 4.81 -10.52
C HIS A 257 -3.27 5.95 -9.59
N THR A 258 -3.39 5.67 -8.27
CA THR A 258 -3.72 6.70 -7.28
C THR A 258 -2.66 7.79 -7.22
N LEU A 259 -1.37 7.42 -7.13
CA LEU A 259 -0.27 8.38 -7.07
C LEU A 259 -0.10 9.12 -8.40
N SER A 260 -0.27 8.44 -9.53
CA SER A 260 -0.20 9.08 -10.85
C SER A 260 -1.27 10.16 -11.01
N ALA A 261 -2.49 9.90 -10.51
CA ALA A 261 -3.56 10.89 -10.54
C ALA A 261 -3.29 12.07 -9.61
N LEU A 262 -2.80 11.79 -8.41
CA LEU A 262 -2.53 12.81 -7.40
C LEU A 262 -1.39 13.75 -7.78
N LEU A 263 -0.37 13.22 -8.46
CA LEU A 263 0.86 13.95 -8.80
C LEU A 263 0.83 14.60 -10.19
N ASN A 264 -0.34 14.74 -10.80
CA ASN A 264 -0.43 15.23 -12.17
C ASN A 264 0.11 16.66 -12.34
N ASP A 265 -0.03 17.50 -11.32
CA ASP A 265 0.42 18.89 -11.29
C ASP A 265 1.74 19.10 -10.52
N CYS A 266 2.43 18.01 -10.18
CA CYS A 266 3.71 18.09 -9.47
C CYS A 266 4.89 18.25 -10.42
N ASP A 267 6.05 18.66 -9.85
CA ASP A 267 7.32 18.69 -10.56
C ASP A 267 7.58 17.35 -11.29
N PRO A 268 8.01 17.36 -12.57
CA PRO A 268 8.20 16.14 -13.35
C PRO A 268 9.19 15.15 -12.74
N LEU A 269 10.22 15.61 -12.02
CA LEU A 269 11.18 14.73 -11.36
C LEU A 269 10.56 14.06 -10.12
N ALA A 270 9.82 14.83 -9.33
CA ALA A 270 9.08 14.31 -8.19
C ALA A 270 8.04 13.27 -8.66
N LYS A 271 7.27 13.58 -9.70
CA LYS A 271 6.33 12.65 -10.31
C LYS A 271 7.00 11.35 -10.77
N LYS A 272 8.12 11.45 -11.51
CA LYS A 272 8.88 10.29 -12.00
C LYS A 272 9.35 9.38 -10.85
N GLU A 273 9.81 9.95 -9.74
CA GLU A 273 10.25 9.15 -8.59
C GLU A 273 9.09 8.51 -7.83
N MET A 274 8.02 9.25 -7.60
CA MET A 274 6.90 8.80 -6.78
C MET A 274 5.99 7.83 -7.51
N CYS A 275 5.86 7.94 -8.83
CA CYS A 275 5.11 7.00 -9.66
C CYS A 275 5.91 5.74 -10.04
N LYS A 276 7.10 5.50 -9.49
CA LYS A 276 7.77 4.21 -9.66
C LYS A 276 6.92 3.11 -9.01
N HIS A 277 6.80 1.99 -9.72
CA HIS A 277 6.12 0.82 -9.17
C HIS A 277 6.73 0.39 -7.85
N PHE A 278 5.88 0.00 -6.93
CA PHE A 278 6.31 -0.59 -5.66
C PHE A 278 6.75 -2.04 -5.89
N ALA A 279 7.92 -2.42 -5.39
CA ALA A 279 8.29 -3.83 -5.27
C ALA A 279 7.39 -4.53 -4.22
N ASN A 280 7.32 -5.87 -4.27
CA ASN A 280 6.60 -6.62 -3.23
C ASN A 280 7.18 -6.32 -1.85
N CYS A 281 6.34 -6.07 -0.89
CA CYS A 281 6.67 -5.66 0.48
C CYS A 281 7.51 -4.36 0.58
N GLU A 282 7.54 -3.55 -0.48
CA GLU A 282 8.17 -2.23 -0.41
C GLU A 282 7.32 -1.28 0.43
N LEU A 283 8.03 -0.55 1.30
CA LEU A 283 7.46 0.48 2.16
C LEU A 283 7.96 1.85 1.70
N ARG A 284 7.03 2.80 1.52
CA ARG A 284 7.33 4.22 1.27
C ARG A 284 6.56 5.10 2.25
N SER A 285 7.23 6.08 2.83
CA SER A 285 6.59 7.11 3.65
C SER A 285 6.25 8.32 2.80
N MET A 286 5.04 8.86 2.99
CA MET A 286 4.54 10.03 2.28
C MET A 286 3.83 10.96 3.25
N VAL A 287 3.90 12.26 2.98
CA VAL A 287 3.07 13.26 3.65
C VAL A 287 2.03 13.73 2.65
N ILE A 288 0.76 13.57 3.00
CA ILE A 288 -0.36 14.06 2.20
C ILE A 288 -0.75 15.43 2.77
N VAL A 289 -0.77 16.45 1.94
CA VAL A 289 -1.10 17.82 2.33
C VAL A 289 -2.44 18.22 1.73
N ASP A 290 -3.36 18.71 2.58
CA ASP A 290 -4.61 19.31 2.12
C ASP A 290 -4.38 20.80 1.84
N ARG A 291 -4.33 21.19 0.57
CA ARG A 291 -4.12 22.58 0.17
C ARG A 291 -5.23 23.54 0.61
N ARG A 292 -6.44 23.04 0.86
CA ARG A 292 -7.52 23.89 1.39
C ARG A 292 -7.19 24.47 2.76
N MET A 293 -6.31 23.82 3.52
CA MET A 293 -5.86 24.26 4.83
C MET A 293 -4.73 25.29 4.78
N THR A 294 -4.11 25.50 3.62
CA THR A 294 -2.98 26.43 3.45
C THR A 294 -3.40 27.86 3.07
N GLY A 295 -4.69 28.11 2.88
CA GLY A 295 -5.28 29.47 2.91
C GLY A 295 -4.80 30.47 1.86
N SER A 296 -4.33 30.05 0.69
CA SER A 296 -4.23 30.95 -0.48
C SER A 296 -3.56 30.26 -1.65
N ASP A 297 -4.25 29.56 -2.48
CA ASP A 297 -3.98 29.62 -3.90
C ASP A 297 -5.13 29.04 -4.69
N SER A 298 -5.68 29.87 -5.54
CA SER A 298 -6.74 29.56 -6.49
C SER A 298 -6.24 28.75 -7.69
N SER A 299 -5.22 27.94 -7.53
CA SER A 299 -4.89 26.94 -8.52
C SER A 299 -5.89 25.78 -8.38
N THR A 300 -7.03 25.95 -9.03
CA THR A 300 -7.92 24.84 -9.31
C THR A 300 -7.13 23.83 -10.13
N THR A 301 -6.62 22.81 -9.48
CA THR A 301 -6.14 21.61 -10.16
C THR A 301 -7.36 20.93 -10.75
N ASN A 302 -7.77 21.37 -11.92
CA ASN A 302 -8.59 20.57 -12.80
C ASN A 302 -7.71 19.38 -13.17
N TYR A 303 -7.98 18.23 -12.56
CA TYR A 303 -7.38 16.97 -13.00
C TYR A 303 -7.69 16.78 -14.49
N PRO A 304 -6.73 16.98 -15.41
CA PRO A 304 -6.99 16.95 -16.85
C PRO A 304 -7.02 15.54 -17.42
N GLY A 305 -7.06 14.53 -16.58
CA GLY A 305 -7.48 13.21 -16.98
C GLY A 305 -6.49 12.34 -17.76
N LYS A 306 -5.22 12.69 -17.88
CA LYS A 306 -4.23 11.75 -18.44
C LYS A 306 -3.47 11.03 -17.33
N ILE A 307 -4.01 9.91 -16.92
CA ILE A 307 -3.25 8.93 -16.15
C ILE A 307 -2.23 8.32 -17.11
N PRO A 308 -0.94 8.28 -16.75
CA PRO A 308 0.07 7.59 -17.57
C PRO A 308 -0.36 6.14 -17.81
N ASP A 309 -0.08 5.62 -18.99
CA ASP A 309 -0.27 4.20 -19.27
C ASP A 309 0.55 3.39 -18.28
N GLY A 310 -0.11 2.85 -17.30
CA GLY A 310 0.45 1.96 -16.31
C GLY A 310 0.19 0.52 -16.69
N LEU A 311 0.95 -0.37 -16.12
CA LEU A 311 0.78 -1.79 -16.34
C LEU A 311 -0.41 -2.29 -15.55
N ASP A 312 -1.45 -2.73 -16.23
CA ASP A 312 -2.59 -3.42 -15.63
C ASP A 312 -2.22 -4.89 -15.32
N LEU A 313 -1.11 -5.07 -14.61
CA LEU A 313 -0.57 -6.38 -14.30
C LEU A 313 -0.41 -6.55 -12.80
N PRO A 314 -0.68 -7.74 -12.26
CA PRO A 314 -0.45 -8.06 -10.86
C PRO A 314 1.03 -8.02 -10.44
N SER A 315 1.96 -7.97 -11.38
CA SER A 315 3.39 -7.75 -11.10
C SER A 315 4.10 -7.06 -12.27
N ASP A 316 5.07 -6.22 -11.92
CA ASP A 316 5.89 -5.48 -12.88
C ASP A 316 6.77 -6.41 -13.73
N VAL A 317 7.11 -7.58 -13.19
CA VAL A 317 7.91 -8.60 -13.88
C VAL A 317 7.18 -9.20 -15.09
N ALA A 318 5.85 -9.30 -15.03
CA ALA A 318 5.05 -9.81 -16.14
C ALA A 318 5.11 -8.90 -17.38
N SER A 319 5.33 -7.60 -17.19
CA SER A 319 5.41 -6.63 -18.29
C SER A 319 6.75 -6.66 -19.00
N GLU A 320 7.85 -6.78 -18.28
CA GLU A 320 9.17 -6.92 -18.89
C GLU A 320 9.28 -8.18 -19.76
N ASN A 321 8.57 -9.24 -19.37
CA ASN A 321 8.54 -10.46 -20.13
C ASN A 321 7.67 -10.36 -21.40
N LEU A 322 6.57 -9.59 -21.35
CA LEU A 322 5.74 -9.33 -22.54
C LEU A 322 6.45 -8.45 -23.58
N GLU A 323 7.26 -7.49 -23.15
CA GLU A 323 8.07 -6.68 -24.05
C GLU A 323 9.21 -7.49 -24.69
N LYS A 324 9.84 -8.38 -23.91
CA LYS A 324 10.87 -9.31 -24.43
C LYS A 324 10.29 -10.34 -25.41
N GLU A 325 9.07 -10.84 -25.18
CA GLU A 325 8.40 -11.73 -26.14
C GLU A 325 8.05 -11.00 -27.45
N LYS A 326 7.64 -9.74 -27.38
CA LYS A 326 7.37 -8.93 -28.59
C LYS A 326 8.65 -8.59 -29.38
N SER A 327 9.77 -8.35 -28.69
CA SER A 327 11.06 -8.08 -29.34
C SER A 327 11.71 -9.33 -29.96
N ASN A 328 11.33 -10.52 -29.54
CA ASN A 328 11.81 -11.79 -30.09
C ASN A 328 10.94 -12.33 -31.25
N LEU A 329 9.85 -11.62 -31.60
CA LEU A 329 8.93 -11.97 -32.71
C LEU A 329 9.09 -11.03 -33.93
N VAL A 330 10.09 -10.17 -33.92
CA VAL A 330 10.54 -9.32 -35.02
C VAL A 330 11.95 -9.78 -35.43
#